data_c7ed4f5af26947591610c8cd7c0f9394
#
_entry.id   c7ed4f5af26947591610c8cd7c0f9394
#
_cell.length_a   1.000
_cell.length_b   1.000
_cell.length_c   1.000
_cell.angle_alpha   90.00
_cell.angle_beta   90.00
_cell.angle_gamma   90.00
#
_symmetry.space_group_name_H-M   'P 1'
#
loop_
_entity.id
_entity.type
_entity.pdbx_description
1 polymer ?
#
loop_
_entity_poly.entity_id
_entity_poly.type
_entity_poly.pdbx_seq_one_letter_code
_entity_poly.pdbx_strand_id
1 'polypeptide(L)'
;MGLFAKKYCDICGEKIGLLGNRKLEDGNMCKDCAALISPFLTDRRRTTLAEIKEHLAYREANKTQVAAFNVTRTFGDKTKLLLDANAGKFIITSSGRWQNENPDVMTLSQVTGCQTDIDESKEEIKTKDKDGKSISYNPPRYDTYYDFYVILHINSPWFNEIKFQINKDSVEERNYNKYKEFEQQINEIKQVLTQTQQESSESVNPTNTAGSTVKSTQKCPICSATTTPDENGCCEYCGGKL
;
A
#
# COMPACT_ATOMS: atom_id res chain seq x y z
N MET A 1 8.27 47.20 1.21
CA MET A 1 8.65 45.83 1.62
C MET A 1 8.77 45.02 0.35
N GLY A 2 9.95 44.45 0.05
CA GLY A 2 10.20 43.74 -1.23
C GLY A 2 9.36 42.49 -1.33
N LEU A 3 8.56 42.39 -2.40
CA LEU A 3 7.65 41.26 -2.71
C LEU A 3 8.36 39.90 -2.87
N PHE A 4 9.70 39.85 -2.80
CA PHE A 4 10.51 38.65 -2.99
C PHE A 4 11.61 38.54 -1.95
N ALA A 5 11.24 38.28 -0.69
CA ALA A 5 12.21 37.89 0.31
C ALA A 5 12.93 36.59 -0.14
N LYS A 6 14.26 36.60 -0.17
CA LYS A 6 15.06 35.42 -0.48
C LYS A 6 14.78 34.33 0.57
N LYS A 7 14.41 33.14 0.13
CA LYS A 7 14.22 31.98 1.01
C LYS A 7 15.41 31.04 0.88
N TYR A 8 15.78 30.42 1.97
CA TYR A 8 16.83 29.42 2.06
C TYR A 8 16.24 28.10 2.54
N CYS A 9 16.87 27.02 2.18
CA CYS A 9 16.50 25.67 2.60
C CYS A 9 17.01 25.42 4.02
N ASP A 10 16.11 25.07 4.94
CA ASP A 10 16.47 24.82 6.34
C ASP A 10 17.17 23.44 6.52
N ILE A 11 17.26 22.64 5.44
CA ILE A 11 18.01 21.37 5.42
C ILE A 11 19.45 21.56 4.94
N CYS A 12 19.65 22.11 3.74
CA CYS A 12 20.98 22.21 3.11
C CYS A 12 21.56 23.63 3.10
N GLY A 13 20.81 24.66 3.54
CA GLY A 13 21.24 26.06 3.53
C GLY A 13 21.19 26.74 2.15
N GLU A 14 20.95 26.02 1.06
CA GLU A 14 20.94 26.57 -0.28
C GLU A 14 19.76 27.51 -0.55
N LYS A 15 20.00 28.51 -1.42
CA LYS A 15 18.97 29.47 -1.80
C LYS A 15 17.86 28.76 -2.60
N ILE A 16 16.62 28.95 -2.19
CA ILE A 16 15.45 28.41 -2.87
C ILE A 16 15.06 29.33 -4.03
N GLY A 17 15.00 28.78 -5.25
CA GLY A 17 14.50 29.49 -6.43
C GLY A 17 13.01 29.81 -6.35
N LEU A 18 12.53 30.63 -7.30
CA LEU A 18 11.18 31.21 -7.29
C LEU A 18 10.05 30.18 -7.10
N LEU A 19 10.15 29.00 -7.71
CA LEU A 19 9.15 27.90 -7.64
C LEU A 19 9.66 26.67 -6.89
N GLY A 20 10.85 26.75 -6.30
CA GLY A 20 11.55 25.63 -5.66
C GLY A 20 11.14 25.36 -4.22
N ASN A 21 10.36 26.25 -3.57
CA ASN A 21 10.04 26.10 -2.16
C ASN A 21 9.02 24.96 -1.92
N ARG A 22 9.40 24.07 -1.03
CA ARG A 22 8.55 23.00 -0.48
C ARG A 22 8.34 23.29 1.00
N LYS A 23 7.23 23.99 1.32
CA LYS A 23 6.93 24.42 2.68
C LYS A 23 6.74 23.22 3.61
N LEU A 24 7.35 23.32 4.81
CA LEU A 24 7.12 22.46 5.98
C LEU A 24 6.18 23.17 6.96
N GLU A 25 5.87 22.55 8.07
CA GLU A 25 5.06 23.17 9.13
C GLU A 25 5.79 24.40 9.68
N ASP A 26 7.06 24.27 10.03
CA ASP A 26 7.90 25.27 10.70
C ASP A 26 9.13 25.71 9.87
N GLY A 27 9.19 25.35 8.57
CA GLY A 27 10.37 25.65 7.74
C GLY A 27 10.13 25.61 6.24
N ASN A 28 11.24 25.73 5.50
CA ASN A 28 11.28 25.68 4.04
C ASN A 28 12.31 24.66 3.57
N MET A 29 11.99 23.92 2.53
CA MET A 29 12.88 22.92 1.93
C MET A 29 12.98 23.17 0.43
N CYS A 30 14.19 23.03 -0.16
CA CYS A 30 14.37 23.10 -1.61
C CYS A 30 13.83 21.83 -2.30
N LYS A 31 13.68 21.91 -3.63
CA LYS A 31 13.20 20.77 -4.42
C LYS A 31 14.15 19.56 -4.35
N ASP A 32 15.44 19.81 -4.25
CA ASP A 32 16.46 18.75 -4.26
C ASP A 32 16.45 17.98 -2.94
N CYS A 33 16.35 18.67 -1.79
CA CYS A 33 16.10 17.99 -0.51
C CYS A 33 14.75 17.28 -0.48
N ALA A 34 13.71 17.86 -1.11
CA ALA A 34 12.39 17.23 -1.19
C ALA A 34 12.38 15.96 -2.06
N ALA A 35 13.27 15.83 -3.02
CA ALA A 35 13.43 14.63 -3.82
C ALA A 35 14.06 13.45 -3.05
N LEU A 36 14.66 13.72 -1.90
CA LEU A 36 15.27 12.68 -1.05
C LEU A 36 14.29 12.04 -0.07
N ILE A 37 13.14 12.67 0.18
CA ILE A 37 12.12 12.09 1.05
C ILE A 37 11.35 10.97 0.34
N SER A 38 10.68 10.11 1.11
CA SER A 38 9.82 9.06 0.57
C SER A 38 8.67 9.64 -0.25
N PRO A 39 8.33 9.06 -1.41
CA PRO A 39 7.15 9.44 -2.17
C PRO A 39 5.84 9.17 -1.41
N PHE A 40 5.87 8.30 -0.39
CA PHE A 40 4.72 7.97 0.43
C PHE A 40 4.50 8.95 1.59
N LEU A 41 5.45 9.84 1.88
CA LEU A 41 5.27 10.94 2.84
C LEU A 41 4.41 12.04 2.21
N THR A 42 3.09 11.91 2.28
CA THR A 42 2.15 12.82 1.59
C THR A 42 1.87 14.11 2.35
N ASP A 43 1.96 14.11 3.69
CA ASP A 43 1.57 15.24 4.55
C ASP A 43 2.74 16.15 4.95
N ARG A 44 3.69 16.34 4.04
CA ARG A 44 4.89 17.17 4.26
C ARG A 44 4.61 18.55 4.86
N ARG A 45 3.46 19.19 4.53
CA ARG A 45 3.13 20.54 5.01
C ARG A 45 2.83 20.59 6.51
N ARG A 46 2.50 19.44 7.09
CA ARG A 46 2.26 19.26 8.53
C ARG A 46 3.42 18.56 9.23
N THR A 47 4.51 18.32 8.49
CA THR A 47 5.72 17.70 9.02
C THR A 47 6.69 18.80 9.40
N THR A 48 7.24 18.72 10.60
CA THR A 48 8.23 19.68 11.14
C THR A 48 9.60 19.47 10.51
N LEU A 49 10.46 20.47 10.63
CA LEU A 49 11.86 20.37 10.19
C LEU A 49 12.62 19.25 10.93
N ALA A 50 12.33 19.04 12.21
CA ALA A 50 12.94 17.97 13.01
C ALA A 50 12.56 16.60 12.45
N GLU A 51 11.28 16.34 12.22
CA GLU A 51 10.76 15.08 11.63
C GLU A 51 11.33 14.85 10.22
N ILE A 52 11.45 15.88 9.39
CA ILE A 52 12.08 15.76 8.06
C ILE A 52 13.55 15.35 8.18
N LYS A 53 14.30 15.88 9.15
CA LYS A 53 15.70 15.48 9.36
C LYS A 53 15.81 14.02 9.80
N GLU A 54 14.95 13.56 10.69
CA GLU A 54 14.85 12.15 11.09
C GLU A 54 14.47 11.26 9.90
N HIS A 55 13.51 11.70 9.10
CA HIS A 55 13.12 10.98 7.88
C HIS A 55 14.27 10.89 6.88
N LEU A 56 15.06 11.95 6.68
CA LEU A 56 16.24 11.92 5.80
C LEU A 56 17.31 10.98 6.34
N ALA A 57 17.51 10.90 7.66
CA ALA A 57 18.41 9.92 8.27
C ALA A 57 17.92 8.48 8.03
N TYR A 58 16.61 8.23 8.18
CA TYR A 58 15.98 6.95 7.79
C TYR A 58 16.23 6.62 6.31
N ARG A 59 16.03 7.60 5.40
CA ARG A 59 16.29 7.42 3.96
C ARG A 59 17.75 7.11 3.64
N GLU A 60 18.68 7.68 4.38
CA GLU A 60 20.11 7.37 4.23
C GLU A 60 20.43 5.93 4.68
N ALA A 61 19.89 5.50 5.82
CA ALA A 61 20.02 4.13 6.30
C ALA A 61 19.35 3.11 5.36
N ASN A 62 18.24 3.50 4.71
CA ASN A 62 17.52 2.67 3.75
C ASN A 62 18.38 2.26 2.53
N LYS A 63 19.38 3.06 2.13
CA LYS A 63 20.30 2.72 1.03
C LYS A 63 20.99 1.37 1.24
N THR A 64 21.37 1.06 2.46
CA THR A 64 21.96 -0.24 2.82
C THR A 64 20.95 -1.37 2.66
N GLN A 65 19.67 -1.11 2.99
CA GLN A 65 18.60 -2.10 2.80
C GLN A 65 18.33 -2.35 1.31
N VAL A 66 18.33 -1.28 0.49
CA VAL A 66 18.18 -1.38 -0.97
C VAL A 66 19.33 -2.16 -1.58
N ALA A 67 20.57 -1.92 -1.15
CA ALA A 67 21.76 -2.64 -1.65
C ALA A 67 21.73 -4.13 -1.30
N ALA A 68 21.14 -4.50 -0.16
CA ALA A 68 21.03 -5.89 0.29
C ALA A 68 19.76 -6.61 -0.21
N PHE A 69 18.85 -5.90 -0.89
CA PHE A 69 17.56 -6.44 -1.29
C PHE A 69 17.69 -7.41 -2.48
N ASN A 70 17.19 -8.63 -2.31
CA ASN A 70 17.21 -9.67 -3.34
C ASN A 70 15.79 -9.99 -3.82
N VAL A 71 15.47 -9.63 -5.06
CA VAL A 71 14.14 -9.86 -5.63
C VAL A 71 13.92 -11.36 -5.88
N THR A 72 12.98 -11.95 -5.16
CA THR A 72 12.53 -13.34 -5.34
C THR A 72 11.26 -13.43 -6.18
N ARG A 73 10.36 -12.43 -6.08
CA ARG A 73 9.12 -12.34 -6.86
C ARG A 73 8.81 -10.91 -7.24
N THR A 74 8.11 -10.74 -8.36
CA THR A 74 7.64 -9.44 -8.86
C THR A 74 6.17 -9.54 -9.22
N PHE A 75 5.37 -8.56 -8.81
CA PHE A 75 3.96 -8.40 -9.15
C PHE A 75 3.74 -7.04 -9.81
N GLY A 76 2.82 -6.97 -10.77
CA GLY A 76 2.47 -5.76 -11.49
C GLY A 76 3.43 -5.41 -12.63
N ASP A 77 2.97 -4.56 -13.54
CA ASP A 77 3.74 -4.06 -14.70
C ASP A 77 3.91 -2.53 -14.71
N LYS A 78 2.97 -1.76 -14.13
CA LYS A 78 3.06 -0.30 -13.95
C LYS A 78 3.83 0.04 -12.68
N THR A 79 3.16 -0.11 -11.56
CA THR A 79 3.81 -0.07 -10.26
C THR A 79 3.99 -1.51 -9.79
N LYS A 80 5.21 -1.84 -9.47
CA LYS A 80 5.61 -3.19 -9.11
C LYS A 80 5.74 -3.32 -7.61
N LEU A 81 5.26 -4.43 -7.08
CA LEU A 81 5.67 -4.93 -5.78
C LEU A 81 6.78 -5.94 -5.99
N LEU A 82 7.97 -5.63 -5.51
CA LEU A 82 9.14 -6.50 -5.50
C LEU A 82 9.22 -7.15 -4.12
N LEU A 83 9.30 -8.47 -4.06
CA LEU A 83 9.35 -9.24 -2.84
C LEU A 83 10.74 -9.87 -2.67
N ASP A 84 11.33 -9.73 -1.50
CA ASP A 84 12.41 -10.58 -0.99
C ASP A 84 11.81 -11.50 0.08
N ALA A 85 11.36 -12.68 -0.36
CA ALA A 85 10.71 -13.66 0.51
C ALA A 85 11.67 -14.20 1.60
N ASN A 86 12.98 -14.28 1.27
CA ASN A 86 13.98 -14.80 2.21
C ASN A 86 14.24 -13.83 3.37
N ALA A 87 14.22 -12.54 3.09
CA ALA A 87 14.40 -11.49 4.10
C ALA A 87 13.09 -11.01 4.72
N GLY A 88 11.93 -11.47 4.23
CA GLY A 88 10.61 -11.00 4.66
C GLY A 88 10.40 -9.51 4.39
N LYS A 89 10.87 -9.02 3.24
CA LYS A 89 10.86 -7.59 2.86
C LYS A 89 10.23 -7.38 1.50
N PHE A 90 9.73 -6.17 1.27
CA PHE A 90 9.22 -5.78 -0.04
C PHE A 90 9.48 -4.30 -0.34
N ILE A 91 9.41 -3.96 -1.64
CA ILE A 91 9.54 -2.62 -2.20
C ILE A 91 8.36 -2.37 -3.13
N ILE A 92 7.83 -1.15 -3.15
CA ILE A 92 6.86 -0.69 -4.15
C ILE A 92 7.53 0.37 -5.01
N THR A 93 7.60 0.14 -6.33
CA THR A 93 8.27 1.04 -7.26
C THR A 93 7.69 0.95 -8.67
N SER A 94 7.68 2.07 -9.39
CA SER A 94 7.40 2.11 -10.84
C SER A 94 8.66 2.17 -11.70
N SER A 95 9.84 2.26 -11.07
CA SER A 95 11.11 2.40 -11.75
C SER A 95 11.73 1.06 -12.13
N GLY A 96 12.24 0.96 -13.36
CA GLY A 96 13.10 -0.17 -13.76
C GLY A 96 14.52 -0.10 -13.21
N ARG A 97 14.95 1.07 -12.71
CA ARG A 97 16.28 1.32 -12.10
C ARG A 97 16.16 1.63 -10.62
N TRP A 98 15.27 0.94 -9.94
CA TRP A 98 14.89 1.18 -8.55
C TRP A 98 16.08 1.20 -7.58
N GLN A 99 17.14 0.42 -7.84
CA GLN A 99 18.36 0.40 -6.99
C GLN A 99 19.01 1.79 -6.87
N ASN A 100 18.89 2.63 -7.91
CA ASN A 100 19.48 3.97 -7.94
C ASN A 100 18.55 5.05 -7.33
N GLU A 101 17.29 4.72 -7.08
CA GLU A 101 16.26 5.67 -6.63
C GLU A 101 15.95 5.56 -5.15
N ASN A 102 16.62 4.63 -4.44
CA ASN A 102 16.44 4.41 -3.01
C ASN A 102 14.95 4.25 -2.61
N PRO A 103 14.17 3.32 -3.18
CA PRO A 103 12.79 3.08 -2.76
C PRO A 103 12.75 2.59 -1.32
N ASP A 104 11.63 2.82 -0.63
CA ASP A 104 11.46 2.37 0.75
C ASP A 104 11.43 0.84 0.81
N VAL A 105 12.35 0.26 1.56
CA VAL A 105 12.36 -1.17 1.88
C VAL A 105 11.52 -1.37 3.15
N MET A 106 10.42 -2.06 3.00
CA MET A 106 9.48 -2.37 4.08
C MET A 106 9.55 -3.84 4.47
N THR A 107 9.26 -4.16 5.73
CA THR A 107 9.14 -5.55 6.19
C THR A 107 7.68 -6.02 6.11
N LEU A 108 7.47 -7.32 5.92
CA LEU A 108 6.13 -7.91 5.94
C LEU A 108 5.43 -7.68 7.29
N SER A 109 6.18 -7.62 8.38
CA SER A 109 5.66 -7.34 9.73
C SER A 109 5.11 -5.91 9.91
N GLN A 110 5.49 -4.97 9.05
CA GLN A 110 4.92 -3.62 9.05
C GLN A 110 3.56 -3.53 8.38
N VAL A 111 3.15 -4.53 7.60
CA VAL A 111 1.83 -4.55 6.95
C VAL A 111 0.77 -4.85 8.01
N THR A 112 -0.13 -3.93 8.25
CA THR A 112 -1.26 -4.10 9.19
C THR A 112 -2.56 -4.45 8.48
N GLY A 113 -2.62 -4.28 7.15
CA GLY A 113 -3.75 -4.66 6.33
C GLY A 113 -3.42 -4.58 4.85
N CYS A 114 -4.10 -5.39 4.05
CA CYS A 114 -4.02 -5.38 2.58
C CYS A 114 -5.42 -5.53 1.99
N GLN A 115 -5.84 -4.53 1.23
CA GLN A 115 -7.09 -4.54 0.48
C GLN A 115 -6.79 -4.52 -1.01
N THR A 116 -7.69 -5.08 -1.79
CA THR A 116 -7.63 -5.06 -3.26
C THR A 116 -8.89 -4.41 -3.79
N ASP A 117 -8.73 -3.63 -4.86
CA ASP A 117 -9.81 -2.90 -5.50
C ASP A 117 -9.70 -3.05 -7.01
N ILE A 118 -10.82 -3.23 -7.71
CA ILE A 118 -10.90 -3.33 -9.17
C ILE A 118 -11.84 -2.23 -9.62
N ASP A 119 -11.27 -1.20 -10.22
CA ASP A 119 -12.03 -0.06 -10.75
C ASP A 119 -12.53 -0.37 -12.15
N GLU A 120 -13.83 -0.22 -12.36
CA GLU A 120 -14.50 -0.44 -13.63
C GLU A 120 -14.84 0.90 -14.27
N SER A 121 -14.41 1.08 -15.53
CA SER A 121 -14.77 2.24 -16.35
C SER A 121 -15.40 1.79 -17.67
N LYS A 122 -16.27 2.66 -18.23
CA LYS A 122 -16.95 2.38 -19.50
C LYS A 122 -16.72 3.52 -20.47
N GLU A 123 -16.29 3.16 -21.69
CA GLU A 123 -16.14 4.13 -22.79
C GLU A 123 -17.17 3.82 -23.88
N GLU A 124 -17.87 4.87 -24.33
CA GLU A 124 -18.87 4.75 -25.39
C GLU A 124 -18.19 4.50 -26.74
N ILE A 125 -18.58 3.40 -27.38
CA ILE A 125 -18.16 3.07 -28.76
C ILE A 125 -18.95 3.96 -29.72
N LYS A 126 -18.24 4.75 -30.51
CA LYS A 126 -18.84 5.63 -31.53
C LYS A 126 -18.55 5.13 -32.93
N THR A 127 -19.46 5.41 -33.85
CA THR A 127 -19.30 5.18 -35.28
C THR A 127 -19.22 6.52 -36.02
N LYS A 128 -18.94 6.49 -37.31
CA LYS A 128 -18.94 7.70 -38.17
C LYS A 128 -20.16 7.69 -39.06
N ASP A 129 -20.83 8.84 -39.20
CA ASP A 129 -21.89 9.04 -40.16
C ASP A 129 -21.30 9.26 -41.58
N LYS A 130 -22.17 9.54 -42.57
CA LYS A 130 -21.79 9.75 -43.99
C LYS A 130 -20.88 10.96 -44.20
N ASP A 131 -20.94 11.92 -43.27
CA ASP A 131 -20.13 13.17 -43.32
C ASP A 131 -18.86 13.04 -42.46
N GLY A 132 -18.55 11.83 -41.89
CA GLY A 132 -17.39 11.54 -41.09
C GLY A 132 -17.49 12.02 -39.64
N LYS A 133 -18.67 12.51 -39.20
CA LYS A 133 -18.91 12.97 -37.83
C LYS A 133 -19.11 11.74 -36.89
N SER A 134 -18.51 11.80 -35.72
CA SER A 134 -18.66 10.75 -34.69
C SER A 134 -20.07 10.77 -34.11
N ILE A 135 -20.79 9.65 -34.20
CA ILE A 135 -22.15 9.46 -33.68
C ILE A 135 -22.24 8.21 -32.81
N SER A 136 -23.15 8.22 -31.84
CA SER A 136 -23.45 7.08 -30.99
C SER A 136 -24.23 5.99 -31.76
N TYR A 137 -24.03 4.72 -31.38
CA TYR A 137 -24.93 3.65 -31.79
C TYR A 137 -26.32 3.85 -31.15
N ASN A 138 -27.34 3.26 -31.74
CA ASN A 138 -28.69 3.22 -31.17
C ASN A 138 -29.16 1.75 -31.09
N PRO A 139 -29.20 1.13 -29.88
CA PRO A 139 -28.81 1.69 -28.58
C PRO A 139 -27.30 1.91 -28.44
N PRO A 140 -26.85 2.78 -27.51
CA PRO A 140 -25.43 3.01 -27.24
C PRO A 140 -24.71 1.71 -26.88
N ARG A 141 -23.44 1.61 -27.31
CA ARG A 141 -22.56 0.47 -27.00
C ARG A 141 -21.39 0.98 -26.21
N TYR A 142 -20.86 0.14 -25.30
CA TYR A 142 -19.74 0.50 -24.42
C TYR A 142 -18.69 -0.59 -24.45
N ASP A 143 -17.42 -0.20 -24.40
CA ASP A 143 -16.31 -1.05 -23.99
C ASP A 143 -16.08 -0.85 -22.49
N THR A 144 -15.90 -1.93 -21.76
CA THR A 144 -15.62 -1.93 -20.31
C THR A 144 -14.13 -2.17 -20.10
N TYR A 145 -13.54 -1.42 -19.19
CA TYR A 145 -12.13 -1.47 -18.83
C TYR A 145 -11.96 -1.62 -17.33
N TYR A 146 -10.91 -2.32 -16.90
CA TYR A 146 -10.61 -2.60 -15.50
C TYR A 146 -9.20 -2.16 -15.13
N ASP A 147 -9.07 -1.48 -14.00
CA ASP A 147 -7.83 -1.12 -13.34
C ASP A 147 -7.72 -1.79 -11.97
N PHE A 148 -6.56 -2.40 -11.71
CA PHE A 148 -6.33 -3.23 -10.52
C PHE A 148 -5.47 -2.49 -9.52
N TYR A 149 -5.99 -2.30 -8.31
CA TYR A 149 -5.35 -1.57 -7.23
C TYR A 149 -5.07 -2.45 -6.03
N VAL A 150 -3.99 -2.13 -5.34
CA VAL A 150 -3.66 -2.66 -4.02
C VAL A 150 -3.58 -1.49 -3.05
N ILE A 151 -4.19 -1.63 -1.88
CA ILE A 151 -4.19 -0.66 -0.80
C ILE A 151 -3.57 -1.36 0.41
N LEU A 152 -2.42 -0.86 0.85
CA LEU A 152 -1.67 -1.37 1.99
C LEU A 152 -1.79 -0.41 3.16
N HIS A 153 -2.10 -0.94 4.33
CA HIS A 153 -1.95 -0.24 5.58
C HIS A 153 -0.62 -0.66 6.21
N ILE A 154 0.21 0.32 6.53
CA ILE A 154 1.60 0.12 6.95
C ILE A 154 1.81 0.76 8.34
N ASN A 155 2.39 0.01 9.26
CA ASN A 155 2.88 0.55 10.52
C ASN A 155 4.27 1.18 10.30
N SER A 156 4.28 2.45 9.94
CA SER A 156 5.51 3.24 9.75
C SER A 156 5.32 4.63 10.39
N PRO A 157 6.37 5.23 10.95
CA PRO A 157 6.28 6.60 11.45
C PRO A 157 6.12 7.66 10.35
N TRP A 158 6.32 7.29 9.07
CA TRP A 158 6.38 8.22 7.95
C TRP A 158 5.14 8.19 7.04
N PHE A 159 4.46 7.07 6.98
CA PHE A 159 3.25 6.87 6.17
C PHE A 159 2.49 5.65 6.69
N ASN A 160 1.17 5.68 6.56
CA ASN A 160 0.29 4.63 7.08
C ASN A 160 -0.49 3.90 5.98
N GLU A 161 -0.54 4.47 4.77
CA GLU A 161 -1.27 3.89 3.64
C GLU A 161 -0.50 4.08 2.34
N ILE A 162 -0.51 3.05 1.50
CA ILE A 162 0.03 3.08 0.14
C ILE A 162 -1.02 2.48 -0.79
N LYS A 163 -1.60 3.29 -1.70
CA LYS A 163 -2.46 2.82 -2.80
C LYS A 163 -1.68 2.87 -4.10
N PHE A 164 -1.66 1.77 -4.85
CA PHE A 164 -1.00 1.71 -6.15
C PHE A 164 -1.73 0.80 -7.14
N GLN A 165 -1.64 1.16 -8.42
CA GLN A 165 -2.18 0.41 -9.55
C GLN A 165 -1.11 -0.52 -10.09
N ILE A 166 -1.44 -1.80 -10.28
CA ILE A 166 -0.48 -2.81 -10.76
C ILE A 166 -0.45 -2.93 -12.29
N ASN A 167 -1.58 -2.77 -12.98
CA ASN A 167 -1.63 -2.80 -14.46
C ASN A 167 -1.22 -1.46 -15.06
N LYS A 168 -0.48 -1.49 -16.17
CA LYS A 168 -0.04 -0.29 -16.89
C LYS A 168 -1.19 0.28 -17.73
N ASP A 169 -1.78 -0.55 -18.54
CA ASP A 169 -2.90 -0.20 -19.41
C ASP A 169 -4.16 -0.86 -18.86
N SER A 170 -5.29 -0.16 -18.90
CA SER A 170 -6.58 -0.70 -18.46
C SER A 170 -6.93 -1.96 -19.26
N VAL A 171 -7.43 -2.97 -18.58
CA VAL A 171 -7.73 -4.29 -19.16
C VAL A 171 -9.14 -4.27 -19.73
N GLU A 172 -9.27 -4.47 -21.03
CA GLU A 172 -10.59 -4.60 -21.68
C GLU A 172 -11.32 -5.85 -21.21
N GLU A 173 -12.64 -5.77 -21.00
CA GLU A 173 -13.52 -6.89 -20.61
C GLU A 173 -13.35 -8.11 -21.52
N ARG A 174 -13.18 -7.87 -22.83
CA ARG A 174 -12.96 -8.96 -23.83
C ARG A 174 -11.62 -9.68 -23.65
N ASN A 175 -10.64 -9.09 -22.94
CA ASN A 175 -9.36 -9.72 -22.64
C ASN A 175 -9.41 -10.45 -21.28
N TYR A 176 -10.29 -11.45 -21.21
CA TYR A 176 -10.54 -12.22 -19.99
C TYR A 176 -9.29 -12.84 -19.37
N ASN A 177 -8.36 -13.34 -20.20
CA ASN A 177 -7.12 -13.94 -19.70
C ASN A 177 -6.26 -12.93 -18.92
N LYS A 178 -6.14 -11.72 -19.46
CA LYS A 178 -5.37 -10.65 -18.80
C LYS A 178 -6.06 -10.14 -17.54
N TYR A 179 -7.39 -10.08 -17.56
CA TYR A 179 -8.18 -9.80 -16.36
C TYR A 179 -7.89 -10.81 -15.24
N LYS A 180 -7.95 -12.11 -15.56
CA LYS A 180 -7.67 -13.17 -14.60
C LYS A 180 -6.24 -13.18 -14.11
N GLU A 181 -5.27 -12.84 -14.95
CA GLU A 181 -3.87 -12.69 -14.57
C GLU A 181 -3.70 -11.62 -13.47
N PHE A 182 -4.26 -10.42 -13.66
CA PHE A 182 -4.15 -9.34 -12.67
C PHE A 182 -5.00 -9.62 -11.42
N GLU A 183 -6.19 -10.20 -11.57
CA GLU A 183 -7.02 -10.64 -10.43
C GLU A 183 -6.24 -11.64 -9.55
N GLN A 184 -5.55 -12.60 -10.17
CA GLN A 184 -4.70 -13.55 -9.46
C GLN A 184 -3.53 -12.82 -8.78
N GLN A 185 -2.84 -11.91 -9.48
CA GLN A 185 -1.72 -11.18 -8.91
C GLN A 185 -2.11 -10.37 -7.66
N ILE A 186 -3.24 -9.62 -7.67
CA ILE A 186 -3.67 -8.86 -6.49
C ILE A 186 -4.05 -9.79 -5.32
N ASN A 187 -4.64 -10.94 -5.60
CA ASN A 187 -4.96 -11.95 -4.57
C ASN A 187 -3.69 -12.57 -3.97
N GLU A 188 -2.69 -12.89 -4.80
CA GLU A 188 -1.39 -13.39 -4.34
C GLU A 188 -0.64 -12.34 -3.52
N ILE A 189 -0.63 -11.07 -3.94
CA ILE A 189 -0.06 -9.96 -3.16
C ILE A 189 -0.70 -9.93 -1.77
N LYS A 190 -2.04 -9.93 -1.71
CA LYS A 190 -2.78 -9.93 -0.46
C LYS A 190 -2.38 -11.11 0.42
N GLN A 191 -2.34 -12.31 -0.13
CA GLN A 191 -1.98 -13.53 0.59
C GLN A 191 -0.56 -13.42 1.17
N VAL A 192 0.42 -13.09 0.34
CA VAL A 192 1.85 -13.03 0.75
C VAL A 192 2.06 -11.96 1.84
N LEU A 193 1.43 -10.79 1.71
CA LEU A 193 1.61 -9.70 2.65
C LEU A 193 0.87 -9.91 3.98
N THR A 194 -0.14 -10.79 4.03
CA THR A 194 -0.92 -11.04 5.27
C THR A 194 -0.58 -12.36 5.96
N GLN A 195 0.17 -13.27 5.34
CA GLN A 195 0.56 -14.57 5.92
C GLN A 195 1.32 -14.42 7.24
N THR A 196 2.24 -13.45 7.33
CA THR A 196 3.04 -13.22 8.55
C THR A 196 2.19 -12.83 9.77
N GLN A 197 0.98 -12.31 9.55
CA GLN A 197 0.05 -11.99 10.65
C GLN A 197 -0.62 -13.24 11.23
N GLN A 198 -0.83 -14.27 10.41
CA GLN A 198 -1.42 -15.54 10.86
C GLN A 198 -0.41 -16.36 11.67
N GLU A 199 0.86 -16.41 11.25
CA GLU A 199 1.91 -17.12 11.96
C GLU A 199 2.25 -16.49 13.33
N SER A 200 2.18 -15.16 13.46
CA SER A 200 2.39 -14.47 14.75
C SER A 200 1.21 -14.62 15.72
N SER A 201 0.01 -14.92 15.24
CA SER A 201 -1.15 -15.23 16.08
C SER A 201 -1.22 -16.71 16.50
N GLU A 202 -0.54 -17.61 15.78
CA GLU A 202 -0.47 -19.04 16.12
C GLU A 202 0.73 -19.42 17.00
N SER A 203 1.77 -18.58 17.09
CA SER A 203 2.99 -18.89 17.86
C SER A 203 2.95 -18.51 19.33
N VAL A 204 1.80 -18.13 19.88
CA VAL A 204 1.61 -18.03 21.34
C VAL A 204 1.01 -19.33 21.87
N ASN A 205 1.80 -20.41 21.82
CA ASN A 205 1.56 -21.53 22.72
C ASN A 205 2.15 -21.18 24.08
N PRO A 206 1.36 -21.01 25.14
CA PRO A 206 1.91 -20.85 26.46
C PRO A 206 2.41 -22.21 26.96
N THR A 207 3.71 -22.31 27.12
CA THR A 207 4.30 -23.35 27.99
C THR A 207 3.63 -23.28 29.37
N ASN A 208 3.07 -24.41 29.78
CA ASN A 208 2.43 -24.62 31.07
C ASN A 208 3.19 -24.01 32.27
N THR A 209 2.56 -23.06 32.96
CA THR A 209 2.76 -22.91 34.40
C THR A 209 1.40 -22.62 35.03
N ALA A 210 1.11 -23.36 36.09
CA ALA A 210 -0.16 -23.56 36.73
C ALA A 210 -0.95 -22.30 37.14
N GLY A 211 -2.28 -22.33 36.91
CA GLY A 211 -3.26 -21.69 37.80
C GLY A 211 -3.80 -20.34 37.39
N SER A 212 -4.61 -20.28 36.30
CA SER A 212 -5.77 -19.39 36.18
C SER A 212 -6.56 -19.80 34.96
N THR A 213 -7.82 -20.18 35.13
CA THR A 213 -8.76 -20.54 34.06
C THR A 213 -9.11 -19.33 33.20
N VAL A 214 -8.33 -19.09 32.14
CA VAL A 214 -8.72 -18.17 31.09
C VAL A 214 -9.67 -18.92 30.15
N LYS A 215 -10.98 -18.63 30.23
CA LYS A 215 -11.99 -19.15 29.33
C LYS A 215 -11.71 -18.62 27.92
N SER A 216 -11.29 -19.48 26.99
CA SER A 216 -11.06 -19.11 25.58
C SER A 216 -12.39 -18.87 24.86
N THR A 217 -12.48 -17.79 24.09
CA THR A 217 -13.62 -17.55 23.17
C THR A 217 -13.55 -18.48 21.97
N GLN A 218 -14.68 -19.10 21.60
CA GLN A 218 -14.80 -19.96 20.42
C GLN A 218 -16.11 -19.69 19.67
N LYS A 219 -16.17 -20.09 18.41
CA LYS A 219 -17.35 -19.90 17.57
C LYS A 219 -18.34 -21.05 17.81
N CYS A 220 -19.56 -20.71 18.21
CA CYS A 220 -20.59 -21.72 18.43
C CYS A 220 -20.99 -22.40 17.10
N PRO A 221 -20.94 -23.74 17.02
CA PRO A 221 -21.31 -24.47 15.81
C PRO A 221 -22.81 -24.40 15.49
N ILE A 222 -23.65 -24.03 16.48
CA ILE A 222 -25.11 -24.00 16.31
C ILE A 222 -25.59 -22.62 15.88
N CYS A 223 -25.16 -21.53 16.56
CA CYS A 223 -25.65 -20.19 16.27
C CYS A 223 -24.60 -19.29 15.61
N SER A 224 -23.38 -19.79 15.40
CA SER A 224 -22.23 -19.07 14.82
C SER A 224 -21.76 -17.83 15.61
N ALA A 225 -22.28 -17.56 16.78
CA ALA A 225 -21.81 -16.50 17.65
C ALA A 225 -20.43 -16.83 18.24
N THR A 226 -19.56 -15.81 18.38
CA THR A 226 -18.30 -15.93 19.09
C THR A 226 -18.58 -15.70 20.59
N THR A 227 -18.36 -16.72 21.42
CA THR A 227 -18.67 -16.68 22.85
C THR A 227 -17.66 -17.46 23.67
N THR A 228 -17.62 -17.22 24.96
CA THR A 228 -16.93 -18.08 25.95
C THR A 228 -17.91 -19.14 26.47
N PRO A 229 -17.48 -20.41 26.66
CA PRO A 229 -18.31 -21.39 27.29
C PRO A 229 -18.72 -20.96 28.71
N ASP A 230 -20.00 -21.16 29.07
CA ASP A 230 -20.47 -21.01 30.45
C ASP A 230 -19.87 -22.09 31.37
N GLU A 231 -20.29 -22.13 32.61
CA GLU A 231 -19.82 -23.11 33.62
C GLU A 231 -20.14 -24.58 33.23
N ASN A 232 -21.09 -24.77 32.30
CA ASN A 232 -21.53 -26.09 31.83
C ASN A 232 -20.95 -26.42 30.44
N GLY A 233 -20.10 -25.54 29.86
CA GLY A 233 -19.53 -25.69 28.53
C GLY A 233 -20.50 -25.39 27.38
N CYS A 234 -21.53 -24.57 27.65
CA CYS A 234 -22.56 -24.21 26.69
C CYS A 234 -22.38 -22.77 26.17
N CYS A 235 -22.92 -22.50 24.99
CA CYS A 235 -22.95 -21.18 24.36
C CYS A 235 -23.92 -20.25 25.12
N GLU A 236 -23.40 -19.09 25.52
CA GLU A 236 -24.14 -18.07 26.26
C GLU A 236 -25.37 -17.51 25.51
N TYR A 237 -25.37 -17.60 24.18
CA TYR A 237 -26.43 -17.06 23.29
C TYR A 237 -27.52 -18.08 22.98
N CYS A 238 -27.19 -19.35 22.76
CA CYS A 238 -28.16 -20.33 22.30
C CYS A 238 -28.26 -21.56 23.21
N GLY A 239 -27.45 -21.64 24.28
CA GLY A 239 -27.43 -22.78 25.22
C GLY A 239 -26.87 -24.08 24.61
N GLY A 240 -26.44 -24.08 23.35
CA GLY A 240 -25.87 -25.27 22.72
C GLY A 240 -24.46 -25.57 23.21
N LYS A 241 -24.09 -26.86 23.26
CA LYS A 241 -22.78 -27.30 23.73
C LYS A 241 -21.67 -26.84 22.80
N LEU A 242 -20.61 -26.25 23.36
CA LEU A 242 -19.44 -25.72 22.66
C LEU A 242 -18.29 -26.72 22.68
#